data_a510ae02a37e672c78e0f322a870e5f8
#
_entry.id   a510ae02a37e672c78e0f322a870e5f8
#
_cell.length_a   1.000
_cell.length_b   1.000
_cell.length_c   1.000
_cell.angle_alpha   90.00
_cell.angle_beta   90.00
_cell.angle_gamma   90.00
#
_symmetry.space_group_name_H-M   'P 1'
#
loop_
_entity.id
_entity.type
_entity.pdbx_description
1 polymer ?
#
loop_
_entity_poly.entity_id
_entity_poly.type
_entity_poly.pdbx_seq_one_letter_code
_entity_poly.pdbx_strand_id
1 'polypeptide(L)'
;CVRVPVVRSHSVSVVLRTKKKISVERARELIAAAPGCKLTDDLASKVYPMPLDTSDQDLVYVGRIRDDLTDERGLNLWCCGDQVRKGAATNTVQIAELLLEK
;
A
#
# COMPACT_ATOMS: atom_id res chain seq x y z
N CYS A 1 -16.19 -0.46 5.27
CA CYS A 1 -15.38 -0.25 6.49
C CYS A 1 -15.69 -1.31 7.53
N VAL A 2 -14.68 -1.83 8.18
CA VAL A 2 -14.79 -2.87 9.21
C VAL A 2 -13.97 -2.44 10.43
N ARG A 3 -14.52 -2.61 11.63
CA ARG A 3 -13.77 -2.47 12.88
C ARG A 3 -13.17 -3.81 13.24
N VAL A 4 -11.86 -3.83 13.50
CA VAL A 4 -11.10 -5.02 13.88
C VAL A 4 -10.31 -4.75 15.17
N PRO A 5 -9.99 -5.76 15.97
CA PRO A 5 -9.26 -5.58 17.24
C PRO A 5 -7.74 -5.32 16.99
N VAL A 6 -7.43 -4.29 16.25
CA VAL A 6 -6.08 -3.83 15.95
C VAL A 6 -5.87 -2.49 16.62
N VAL A 7 -4.85 -2.39 17.46
CA VAL A 7 -4.58 -1.19 18.26
C VAL A 7 -4.09 -0.03 17.40
N ARG A 8 -3.18 -0.31 16.46
CA ARG A 8 -2.56 0.70 15.63
C ARG A 8 -2.28 0.17 14.22
N SER A 9 -2.18 1.06 13.25
CA SER A 9 -2.13 0.83 11.82
C SER A 9 -3.47 0.49 11.20
N HIS A 10 -3.69 1.01 10.01
CA HIS A 10 -4.87 0.73 9.21
C HIS A 10 -4.50 -0.20 8.06
N SER A 11 -5.47 -1.01 7.65
CA SER A 11 -5.35 -1.88 6.49
C SER A 11 -6.42 -1.53 5.48
N VAL A 12 -6.07 -1.56 4.20
CA VAL A 12 -6.99 -1.27 3.10
C VAL A 12 -6.88 -2.36 2.05
N SER A 13 -8.01 -2.97 1.71
CA SER A 13 -8.13 -3.82 0.53
C SER A 13 -8.53 -2.95 -0.65
N VAL A 14 -7.70 -2.92 -1.67
CA VAL A 14 -7.88 -2.09 -2.86
C VAL A 14 -8.17 -2.97 -4.06
N VAL A 15 -9.24 -2.67 -4.76
CA VAL A 15 -9.53 -3.20 -6.10
C VAL A 15 -9.44 -2.03 -7.05
N LEU A 16 -8.61 -2.12 -8.05
CA LEU A 16 -8.43 -1.08 -9.04
C LEU A 16 -8.58 -1.62 -10.46
N ARG A 17 -9.03 -0.77 -11.36
CA ARG A 17 -9.13 -1.06 -12.79
C ARG A 17 -8.37 -0.02 -13.58
N THR A 18 -7.46 -0.46 -14.43
CA THR A 18 -6.64 0.41 -15.27
C THR A 18 -7.21 0.55 -16.68
N LYS A 19 -6.84 1.62 -17.41
CA LYS A 19 -7.25 1.80 -18.81
C LYS A 19 -6.69 0.71 -19.71
N LYS A 20 -5.45 0.27 -19.43
CA LYS A 20 -4.78 -0.85 -20.11
C LYS A 20 -4.36 -1.85 -19.05
N LYS A 21 -4.36 -3.13 -19.37
CA LYS A 21 -3.87 -4.16 -18.43
C LYS A 21 -2.44 -3.85 -17.97
N ILE A 22 -2.21 -3.97 -16.68
CA ILE A 22 -0.89 -3.94 -16.06
C ILE A 22 -0.66 -5.33 -15.46
N SER A 23 0.48 -5.95 -15.74
CA SER A 23 0.81 -7.24 -15.13
C SER A 23 1.14 -7.08 -13.64
N VAL A 24 1.01 -8.16 -12.90
CA VAL A 24 1.35 -8.20 -11.46
C VAL A 24 2.81 -7.83 -11.24
N GLU A 25 3.74 -8.32 -12.09
CA GLU A 25 5.17 -8.03 -12.04
C GLU A 25 5.41 -6.53 -12.22
N ARG A 26 4.77 -5.93 -13.23
CA ARG A 26 4.90 -4.49 -13.48
C ARG A 26 4.33 -3.66 -12.34
N ALA A 27 3.24 -4.08 -11.74
CA ALA A 27 2.67 -3.42 -10.56
C ALA A 27 3.63 -3.48 -9.37
N ARG A 28 4.28 -4.63 -9.14
CA ARG A 28 5.31 -4.79 -8.10
C ARG A 28 6.50 -3.86 -8.32
N GLU A 29 7.02 -3.77 -9.54
CA GLU A 29 8.12 -2.86 -9.89
C GLU A 29 7.75 -1.41 -9.60
N LEU A 30 6.57 -0.97 -10.01
CA LEU A 30 6.09 0.40 -9.80
C LEU A 30 5.95 0.72 -8.32
N ILE A 31 5.40 -0.20 -7.53
CA ILE A 31 5.24 -0.02 -6.08
C ILE A 31 6.60 -0.03 -5.37
N ALA A 32 7.52 -0.91 -5.77
CA ALA A 32 8.86 -0.95 -5.19
C ALA A 32 9.66 0.33 -5.44
N ALA A 33 9.41 1.01 -6.57
CA ALA A 33 10.04 2.28 -6.92
C ALA A 33 9.29 3.52 -6.40
N ALA A 34 8.06 3.35 -5.90
CA ALA A 34 7.23 4.47 -5.48
C ALA A 34 7.70 5.07 -4.15
N PRO A 35 7.94 6.39 -4.07
CA PRO A 35 8.29 7.04 -2.82
C PRO A 35 7.17 6.89 -1.79
N GLY A 36 7.53 6.63 -0.54
CA GLY A 36 6.55 6.44 0.55
C GLY A 36 5.91 5.05 0.59
N CYS A 37 6.27 4.14 -0.33
CA CYS A 37 5.80 2.75 -0.35
C CYS A 37 6.93 1.77 -0.03
N LYS A 38 6.56 0.62 0.51
CA LYS A 38 7.44 -0.55 0.68
C LYS A 38 6.71 -1.78 0.14
N LEU A 39 7.29 -2.41 -0.87
CA LEU A 39 6.77 -3.69 -1.36
C LEU A 39 7.03 -4.79 -0.31
N THR A 40 5.98 -5.47 0.10
CA THR A 40 6.01 -6.57 1.07
C THR A 40 5.11 -7.67 0.53
N ASP A 41 5.62 -8.44 -0.44
CA ASP A 41 4.80 -9.37 -1.22
C ASP A 41 5.61 -10.59 -1.67
N ASP A 42 5.81 -11.54 -0.78
CA ASP A 42 6.43 -12.84 -1.06
C ASP A 42 5.48 -13.97 -0.69
N LEU A 43 4.88 -14.57 -1.70
CA LEU A 43 3.92 -15.65 -1.55
C LEU A 43 4.58 -16.94 -1.03
N ALA A 44 5.80 -17.23 -1.44
CA ALA A 44 6.51 -18.44 -1.07
C ALA A 44 6.85 -18.45 0.43
N SER A 45 7.31 -17.32 0.93
CA SER A 45 7.64 -17.10 2.35
C SER A 45 6.43 -16.63 3.18
N LYS A 46 5.25 -16.52 2.58
CA LYS A 46 4.03 -16.01 3.23
C LYS A 46 4.20 -14.63 3.85
N VAL A 47 4.98 -13.77 3.21
CA VAL A 47 5.22 -12.38 3.63
C VAL A 47 4.20 -11.46 2.97
N TYR A 48 3.49 -10.71 3.77
CA TYR A 48 2.48 -9.74 3.35
C TYR A 48 2.34 -8.62 4.40
N PRO A 49 1.81 -7.44 4.04
CA PRO A 49 1.68 -6.33 4.98
C PRO A 49 0.76 -6.65 6.14
N MET A 50 1.21 -6.35 7.36
CA MET A 50 0.41 -6.46 8.58
C MET A 50 0.48 -5.19 9.43
N PRO A 51 -0.59 -4.86 10.16
CA PRO A 51 -0.61 -3.71 11.08
C PRO A 51 0.51 -3.74 12.12
N LEU A 52 0.89 -4.93 12.58
CA LEU A 52 1.97 -5.11 13.56
C LEU A 52 3.31 -4.56 13.03
N ASP A 53 3.60 -4.81 11.74
CA ASP A 53 4.87 -4.43 11.11
C ASP A 53 4.91 -2.96 10.70
N THR A 54 3.73 -2.35 10.51
CA THR A 54 3.60 -0.97 10.01
C THR A 54 3.35 0.07 11.10
N SER A 55 3.12 -0.37 12.33
CA SER A 55 3.01 0.52 13.48
C SER A 55 4.33 1.26 13.71
N ASP A 56 4.27 2.58 13.91
CA ASP A 56 5.40 3.49 14.02
C ASP A 56 6.30 3.61 12.78
N GLN A 57 5.85 3.13 11.61
CA GLN A 57 6.56 3.26 10.34
C GLN A 57 6.02 4.41 9.50
N ASP A 58 6.91 5.07 8.74
CA ASP A 58 6.55 6.19 7.86
C ASP A 58 6.14 5.74 6.45
N LEU A 59 6.37 4.48 6.11
CA LEU A 59 6.03 3.93 4.79
C LEU A 59 4.70 3.18 4.82
N VAL A 60 4.00 3.21 3.69
CA VAL A 60 2.87 2.32 3.43
C VAL A 60 3.39 1.01 2.86
N TYR A 61 3.13 -0.10 3.53
CA TYR A 61 3.48 -1.42 3.06
C TYR A 61 2.39 -1.94 2.13
N VAL A 62 2.79 -2.41 0.96
CA VAL A 62 1.90 -2.88 -0.09
C VAL A 62 2.26 -4.31 -0.48
N GLY A 63 1.26 -5.16 -0.58
CA GLY A 63 1.46 -6.55 -0.97
C GLY A 63 0.15 -7.22 -1.37
N ARG A 64 0.18 -8.55 -1.47
CA ARG A 64 -0.95 -9.36 -1.94
C ARG A 64 -1.44 -8.91 -3.32
N ILE A 65 -0.49 -8.49 -4.17
CA ILE A 65 -0.77 -7.99 -5.52
C ILE A 65 -1.12 -9.19 -6.41
N ARG A 66 -2.30 -9.14 -7.02
CA ARG A 66 -2.81 -10.22 -7.87
C ARG A 66 -3.80 -9.69 -8.89
N ASP A 67 -3.96 -10.43 -9.98
CA ASP A 67 -5.02 -10.16 -10.96
C ASP A 67 -6.40 -10.25 -10.32
N ASP A 68 -7.33 -9.44 -10.78
CA ASP A 68 -8.74 -9.59 -10.46
C ASP A 68 -9.32 -10.74 -11.28
N LEU A 69 -10.10 -11.60 -10.63
CA LEU A 69 -10.71 -12.76 -11.28
C LEU A 69 -11.95 -12.39 -12.11
N THR A 70 -12.46 -11.18 -11.94
CA THR A 70 -13.70 -10.72 -12.59
C THR A 70 -13.48 -9.67 -13.67
N ASP A 71 -12.30 -9.03 -13.71
CA ASP A 71 -11.95 -8.03 -14.73
C ASP A 71 -10.48 -8.24 -15.17
N GLU A 72 -10.28 -8.52 -16.45
CA GLU A 72 -8.94 -8.73 -17.03
C GLU A 72 -7.98 -7.53 -16.88
N ARG A 73 -8.51 -6.31 -16.66
CA ARG A 73 -7.76 -5.08 -16.42
C ARG A 73 -7.71 -4.71 -14.93
N GLY A 74 -8.24 -5.59 -14.10
CA GLY A 74 -8.32 -5.40 -12.66
C GLY A 74 -7.09 -5.93 -11.94
N LEU A 75 -6.71 -5.25 -10.87
CA LEU A 75 -5.73 -5.69 -9.89
C LEU A 75 -6.30 -5.54 -8.49
N ASN A 76 -5.98 -6.50 -7.65
CA ASN A 76 -6.24 -6.46 -6.21
C ASN A 76 -4.91 -6.28 -5.48
N LEU A 77 -4.92 -5.47 -4.44
CA LEU A 77 -3.77 -5.29 -3.55
C LEU A 77 -4.22 -5.01 -2.12
N TRP A 78 -3.29 -5.19 -1.21
CA TRP A 78 -3.48 -4.96 0.21
C TRP A 78 -2.42 -3.98 0.72
N CYS A 79 -2.87 -2.96 1.47
CA CYS A 79 -1.99 -1.95 2.02
C CYS A 79 -2.14 -1.89 3.54
N CYS A 80 -1.03 -1.72 4.24
CA CYS A 80 -1.01 -1.37 5.65
C CYS A 80 -0.15 -0.13 5.87
N GLY A 81 -0.59 0.74 6.77
CA GLY A 81 0.16 1.96 7.11
C GLY A 81 -0.27 2.55 8.44
N ASP A 82 0.63 3.23 9.11
CA ASP A 82 0.35 3.90 10.37
C ASP A 82 -0.53 5.14 10.14
N GLN A 83 -1.75 5.10 10.69
CA GLN A 83 -2.73 6.17 10.50
C GLN A 83 -2.33 7.49 11.17
N VAL A 84 -1.47 7.44 12.18
CA VAL A 84 -0.99 8.64 12.89
C VAL A 84 0.18 9.28 12.14
N ARG A 85 1.02 8.47 11.51
CA ARG A 85 2.21 8.92 10.76
C ARG A 85 1.87 9.19 9.30
N LYS A 86 1.99 8.20 8.42
CA LYS A 86 1.73 8.37 6.98
C LYS A 86 0.27 8.70 6.69
N GLY A 87 -0.66 8.22 7.49
CA GLY A 87 -2.07 8.56 7.37
C GLY A 87 -2.44 9.97 7.84
N ALA A 88 -1.56 10.65 8.55
CA ALA A 88 -1.82 11.99 9.11
C ALA A 88 -0.56 12.87 9.13
N ALA A 89 0.20 12.88 10.22
CA ALA A 89 1.28 13.85 10.49
C ALA A 89 2.38 13.81 9.43
N THR A 90 2.99 12.65 9.17
CA THR A 90 4.07 12.52 8.18
C THR A 90 3.61 12.95 6.78
N ASN A 91 2.41 12.55 6.37
CA ASN A 91 1.89 12.92 5.04
C ASN A 91 1.65 14.43 4.91
N THR A 92 1.19 15.07 5.99
CA THR A 92 0.97 16.53 6.02
C THR A 92 2.30 17.27 5.83
N VAL A 93 3.34 16.86 6.53
CA VAL A 93 4.68 17.45 6.39
C VAL A 93 5.22 17.26 4.97
N GLN A 94 5.13 16.05 4.42
CA GLN A 94 5.59 15.75 3.06
C GLN A 94 4.85 16.56 1.99
N ILE A 95 3.55 16.82 2.17
CA ILE A 95 2.81 17.72 1.26
C ILE A 95 3.34 19.15 1.36
N ALA A 96 3.62 19.64 2.57
CA ALA A 96 4.20 20.96 2.77
C ALA A 96 5.59 21.08 2.12
N GLU A 97 6.46 20.07 2.28
CA GLU A 97 7.78 20.00 1.63
C GLU A 97 7.65 20.15 0.09
N LEU A 98 6.77 19.37 -0.54
CA LEU A 98 6.51 19.45 -1.99
C LEU A 98 6.01 20.83 -2.47
N LEU A 99 5.38 21.61 -1.59
CA LEU A 99 4.94 22.97 -1.91
C LEU A 99 6.07 24.00 -1.79
N LEU A 100 7.08 23.70 -0.96
CA LEU A 100 8.25 24.57 -0.78
C LEU A 100 9.33 24.34 -1.85
N GLU A 101 9.35 23.18 -2.50
CA GLU A 101 10.29 22.84 -3.58
C GLU A 101 9.92 23.48 -4.95
N LYS A 102 8.80 24.20 -5.01
CA LYS A 102 8.34 24.95 -6.19
C LYS A 102 8.72 26.42 -6.10
#